data_8ff75935754f78cd47eeee94bc48c11e
#
_entry.id   8ff75935754f78cd47eeee94bc48c11e
#
_cell.length_a   1.000
_cell.length_b   1.000
_cell.length_c   1.000
_cell.angle_alpha   90.00
_cell.angle_beta   90.00
_cell.angle_gamma   90.00
#
_symmetry.space_group_name_H-M   'P 1'
#
loop_
_entity.id
_entity.type
_entity.pdbx_description
1 polymer ?
#
loop_
_entity_poly.entity_id
_entity_poly.type
_entity_poly.pdbx_seq_one_letter_code
_entity_poly.pdbx_strand_id
1 'polypeptide(L)'
;VNRIVEYAASTGKRSFAALLPDNAYGNVVEAAFKQAVGRRNGRIVAFEKYGADRAAAARTVAQALGSADALFIADDGESVVATVDALAAAGANLRNIQLLGTGLWDNPRVYASPALQGGLYAAPDPSGFRAFSGRYRAKFGADPVRTATLVYDAVALVAALSKQGSNR
;
A
#
# COMPACT_ATOMS: atom_id res chain seq x y z
N VAL A 1 -4.02 -5.51 2.72
CA VAL A 1 -3.23 -5.53 3.96
C VAL A 1 -2.88 -6.96 4.35
N ASN A 2 -3.86 -7.85 4.55
CA ASN A 2 -3.62 -9.23 5.00
C ASN A 2 -2.53 -9.94 4.18
N ARG A 3 -2.66 -9.92 2.84
CA ARG A 3 -1.72 -10.62 1.95
C ARG A 3 -0.26 -10.18 2.11
N ILE A 4 -0.01 -8.87 2.26
CA ILE A 4 1.36 -8.37 2.39
C ILE A 4 1.97 -8.69 3.76
N VAL A 5 1.18 -8.61 4.84
CA VAL A 5 1.62 -8.99 6.19
C VAL A 5 1.86 -10.49 6.27
N GLU A 6 0.98 -11.31 5.68
CA GLU A 6 1.16 -12.77 5.58
C GLU A 6 2.43 -13.15 4.84
N TYR A 7 2.69 -12.49 3.71
CA TYR A 7 3.91 -12.73 2.95
C TYR A 7 5.15 -12.36 3.77
N ALA A 8 5.17 -11.17 4.39
CA ALA A 8 6.28 -10.78 5.25
C ALA A 8 6.51 -11.76 6.40
N ALA A 9 5.44 -12.22 7.05
CA ALA A 9 5.53 -13.22 8.11
C ALA A 9 6.04 -14.57 7.60
N SER A 10 5.67 -15.00 6.40
CA SER A 10 6.16 -16.24 5.78
C SER A 10 7.66 -16.19 5.44
N THR A 11 8.20 -14.98 5.23
CA THR A 11 9.64 -14.75 5.02
C THR A 11 10.41 -14.46 6.32
N GLY A 12 9.81 -14.76 7.48
CA GLY A 12 10.48 -14.69 8.77
C GLY A 12 10.34 -13.37 9.52
N LYS A 13 9.60 -12.37 8.97
CA LYS A 13 9.37 -11.10 9.68
C LYS A 13 8.39 -11.31 10.83
N ARG A 14 8.75 -10.84 12.04
CA ARG A 14 7.94 -11.01 13.26
C ARG A 14 7.65 -9.71 13.98
N SER A 15 8.47 -8.69 13.80
CA SER A 15 8.32 -7.37 14.41
C SER A 15 8.01 -6.32 13.35
N PHE A 16 6.89 -5.64 13.55
CA PHE A 16 6.33 -4.70 12.57
C PHE A 16 6.25 -3.30 13.17
N ALA A 17 6.62 -2.31 12.38
CA ALA A 17 6.26 -0.92 12.61
C ALA A 17 5.23 -0.49 11.57
N ALA A 18 4.43 0.53 11.87
CA ALA A 18 3.50 1.11 10.91
C ALA A 18 3.43 2.63 11.03
N LEU A 19 3.26 3.29 9.89
CA LEU A 19 3.05 4.72 9.78
C LEU A 19 1.93 4.97 8.77
N LEU A 20 0.79 5.47 9.24
CA LEU A 20 -0.46 5.56 8.48
C LEU A 20 -0.98 7.00 8.44
N PRO A 21 -1.75 7.39 7.40
CA PRO A 21 -2.45 8.67 7.44
C PRO A 21 -3.58 8.66 8.47
N ASP A 22 -3.79 9.77 9.15
CA ASP A 22 -4.91 9.96 10.08
C ASP A 22 -6.16 10.43 9.34
N ASN A 23 -6.77 9.48 8.62
CA ASN A 23 -8.00 9.67 7.86
C ASN A 23 -8.85 8.40 7.83
N ALA A 24 -9.98 8.43 7.14
CA ALA A 24 -10.88 7.27 7.04
C ALA A 24 -10.20 6.03 6.45
N TYR A 25 -9.33 6.20 5.44
CA TYR A 25 -8.56 5.10 4.86
C TYR A 25 -7.58 4.51 5.88
N GLY A 26 -6.81 5.35 6.56
CA GLY A 26 -5.87 4.93 7.59
C GLY A 26 -6.54 4.17 8.74
N ASN A 27 -7.76 4.56 9.13
CA ASN A 27 -8.54 3.85 10.17
C ASN A 27 -8.90 2.41 9.75
N VAL A 28 -9.35 2.24 8.51
CA VAL A 28 -9.68 0.90 7.97
C VAL A 28 -8.42 0.05 7.85
N VAL A 29 -7.34 0.62 7.35
CA VAL A 29 -6.05 -0.08 7.19
C VAL A 29 -5.43 -0.44 8.53
N GLU A 30 -5.54 0.41 9.55
CA GLU A 30 -5.09 0.14 10.92
C GLU A 30 -5.72 -1.14 11.47
N ALA A 31 -7.04 -1.23 11.42
CA ALA A 31 -7.75 -2.41 11.91
C ALA A 31 -7.30 -3.70 11.20
N ALA A 32 -7.21 -3.64 9.86
CA ALA A 32 -6.75 -4.76 9.05
C ALA A 32 -5.28 -5.14 9.35
N PHE A 33 -4.40 -4.15 9.55
CA PHE A 33 -3.00 -4.37 9.87
C PHE A 33 -2.81 -5.05 11.23
N LYS A 34 -3.41 -4.49 12.28
CA LYS A 34 -3.36 -5.06 13.65
C LYS A 34 -3.87 -6.50 13.67
N GLN A 35 -4.98 -6.77 12.99
CA GLN A 35 -5.54 -8.11 12.88
C GLN A 35 -4.61 -9.07 12.11
N ALA A 36 -4.03 -8.63 11.00
CA ALA A 36 -3.13 -9.45 10.18
C ALA A 36 -1.85 -9.83 10.95
N VAL A 37 -1.24 -8.86 11.66
CA VAL A 37 -0.05 -9.10 12.48
C VAL A 37 -0.36 -10.07 13.61
N GLY A 38 -1.49 -9.88 14.32
CA GLY A 38 -1.91 -10.76 15.41
C GLY A 38 -2.16 -12.20 14.96
N ARG A 39 -2.80 -12.41 13.80
CA ARG A 39 -3.02 -13.76 13.23
C ARG A 39 -1.72 -14.53 12.93
N ARG A 40 -0.62 -13.84 12.76
CA ARG A 40 0.70 -14.42 12.46
C ARG A 40 1.63 -14.45 13.66
N ASN A 41 1.09 -14.22 14.87
CA ASN A 41 1.86 -14.11 16.11
C ASN A 41 3.02 -13.09 16.00
N GLY A 42 2.82 -12.05 15.20
CA GLY A 42 3.72 -10.91 15.09
C GLY A 42 3.50 -9.92 16.23
N ARG A 43 4.46 -9.06 16.43
CA ARG A 43 4.36 -7.94 17.38
C ARG A 43 4.45 -6.61 16.64
N ILE A 44 3.72 -5.61 17.12
CA ILE A 44 3.83 -4.23 16.65
C ILE A 44 4.74 -3.48 17.61
N VAL A 45 5.88 -3.03 17.12
CA VAL A 45 6.92 -2.33 17.93
C VAL A 45 6.78 -0.84 17.91
N ALA A 46 6.17 -0.30 16.84
CA ALA A 46 5.79 1.11 16.72
C ALA A 46 4.55 1.24 15.84
N PHE A 47 3.69 2.16 16.20
CA PHE A 47 2.49 2.46 15.42
C PHE A 47 2.15 3.94 15.60
N GLU A 48 2.20 4.70 14.52
CA GLU A 48 1.81 6.10 14.52
C GLU A 48 0.87 6.41 13.37
N LYS A 49 0.01 7.39 13.61
CA LYS A 49 -0.76 8.06 12.57
C LYS A 49 -0.29 9.49 12.40
N TYR A 50 -0.26 9.95 11.17
CA TYR A 50 0.09 11.33 10.86
C TYR A 50 -1.06 12.07 10.21
N GLY A 51 -1.31 13.27 10.72
CA GLY A 51 -2.15 14.27 10.09
C GLY A 51 -1.27 15.35 9.42
N ALA A 52 -1.38 16.56 9.91
CA ALA A 52 -0.58 17.68 9.40
C ALA A 52 0.92 17.56 9.74
N ASP A 53 1.28 16.98 10.88
CA ASP A 53 2.69 16.80 11.31
C ASP A 53 3.20 15.38 11.07
N ARG A 54 3.50 15.09 9.79
CA ARG A 54 4.14 13.82 9.40
C ARG A 54 5.53 13.67 10.03
N ALA A 55 6.26 14.76 10.22
CA ALA A 55 7.61 14.71 10.75
C ALA A 55 7.65 14.26 12.21
N ALA A 56 6.68 14.65 13.03
CA ALA A 56 6.58 14.18 14.41
C ALA A 56 6.33 12.67 14.47
N ALA A 57 5.37 12.17 13.72
CA ALA A 57 5.08 10.75 13.65
C ALA A 57 6.27 9.93 13.11
N ALA A 58 6.97 10.45 12.09
CA ALA A 58 8.17 9.83 11.55
C ALA A 58 9.30 9.73 12.61
N ARG A 59 9.51 10.77 13.44
CA ARG A 59 10.49 10.74 14.53
C ARG A 59 10.18 9.65 15.56
N THR A 60 8.92 9.53 15.96
CA THR A 60 8.49 8.49 16.92
C THR A 60 8.74 7.08 16.35
N VAL A 61 8.35 6.84 15.11
CA VAL A 61 8.58 5.54 14.47
C VAL A 61 10.08 5.26 14.28
N ALA A 62 10.86 6.26 13.85
CA ALA A 62 12.29 6.11 13.61
C ALA A 62 13.06 5.60 14.86
N GLN A 63 12.67 6.04 16.06
CA GLN A 63 13.28 5.60 17.33
C GLN A 63 13.08 4.10 17.60
N ALA A 64 11.99 3.52 17.15
CA ALA A 64 11.65 2.11 17.37
C ALA A 64 12.05 1.19 16.21
N LEU A 65 12.45 1.74 15.05
CA LEU A 65 12.76 0.95 13.85
C LEU A 65 13.90 -0.04 14.02
N GLY A 66 14.84 0.22 14.92
CA GLY A 66 15.93 -0.72 15.22
C GLY A 66 15.46 -2.09 15.74
N SER A 67 14.23 -2.19 16.23
CA SER A 67 13.60 -3.44 16.71
C SER A 67 12.55 -4.00 15.74
N ALA A 68 12.37 -3.39 14.55
CA ALA A 68 11.42 -3.83 13.55
C ALA A 68 12.09 -4.63 12.42
N ASP A 69 11.45 -5.69 11.97
CA ASP A 69 11.81 -6.42 10.75
C ASP A 69 11.17 -5.81 9.50
N ALA A 70 10.02 -5.19 9.67
CA ALA A 70 9.26 -4.59 8.58
C ALA A 70 8.56 -3.30 9.00
N LEU A 71 8.44 -2.37 8.06
CA LEU A 71 7.70 -1.12 8.20
C LEU A 71 6.58 -1.06 7.17
N PHE A 72 5.35 -0.95 7.66
CA PHE A 72 4.16 -0.83 6.83
C PHE A 72 3.75 0.63 6.70
N ILE A 73 3.70 1.13 5.46
CA ILE A 73 3.27 2.48 5.12
C ILE A 73 2.10 2.38 4.14
N ALA A 74 0.92 2.83 4.53
CA ALA A 74 -0.28 2.75 3.70
C ALA A 74 -0.76 4.14 3.31
N ASP A 75 -0.23 4.65 2.23
CA ASP A 75 -0.64 5.93 1.64
C ASP A 75 -0.45 5.92 0.12
N ASP A 76 -0.85 7.00 -0.54
CA ASP A 76 -0.65 7.18 -1.97
C ASP A 76 0.83 7.43 -2.34
N GLY A 77 1.13 7.34 -3.65
CA GLY A 77 2.51 7.38 -4.13
C GLY A 77 3.31 8.62 -3.76
N GLU A 78 2.67 9.80 -3.67
CA GLU A 78 3.34 11.05 -3.30
C GLU A 78 3.58 11.11 -1.78
N SER A 79 2.56 10.78 -1.02
CA SER A 79 2.62 10.77 0.44
C SER A 79 3.59 9.73 0.98
N VAL A 80 3.70 8.56 0.33
CA VAL A 80 4.66 7.51 0.72
C VAL A 80 6.10 7.98 0.55
N VAL A 81 6.44 8.63 -0.57
CA VAL A 81 7.78 9.21 -0.80
C VAL A 81 8.10 10.23 0.30
N ALA A 82 7.18 11.19 0.54
CA ALA A 82 7.37 12.19 1.60
C ALA A 82 7.48 11.58 3.01
N THR A 83 6.82 10.43 3.25
CA THR A 83 6.90 9.72 4.53
C THR A 83 8.27 9.06 4.71
N VAL A 84 8.81 8.44 3.67
CA VAL A 84 10.15 7.83 3.71
C VAL A 84 11.23 8.91 3.84
N ASP A 85 11.07 10.05 3.17
CA ASP A 85 11.98 11.19 3.30
C ASP A 85 11.95 11.75 4.75
N ALA A 86 10.77 11.87 5.36
CA ALA A 86 10.64 12.28 6.75
C ALA A 86 11.29 11.30 7.73
N LEU A 87 11.17 9.99 7.48
CA LEU A 87 11.86 8.95 8.28
C LEU A 87 13.38 9.05 8.13
N ALA A 88 13.87 9.26 6.91
CA ALA A 88 15.30 9.45 6.66
C ALA A 88 15.83 10.73 7.36
N ALA A 89 15.08 11.83 7.28
CA ALA A 89 15.40 13.08 8.00
C ALA A 89 15.39 12.91 9.52
N ALA A 90 14.58 11.97 10.05
CA ALA A 90 14.56 11.59 11.46
C ALA A 90 15.69 10.61 11.85
N GLY A 91 16.61 10.28 10.93
CA GLY A 91 17.74 9.39 11.18
C GLY A 91 17.41 7.89 11.09
N ALA A 92 16.26 7.52 10.52
CA ALA A 92 15.90 6.12 10.35
C ALA A 92 16.81 5.41 9.36
N ASN A 93 17.36 4.26 9.76
CA ASN A 93 18.08 3.37 8.84
C ASN A 93 17.12 2.33 8.26
N LEU A 94 16.67 2.56 7.03
CA LEU A 94 15.71 1.68 6.35
C LEU A 94 16.35 0.51 5.58
N ARG A 95 17.69 0.42 5.52
CA ARG A 95 18.39 -0.59 4.68
C ARG A 95 18.07 -2.03 5.08
N ASN A 96 17.86 -2.29 6.36
CA ASN A 96 17.61 -3.63 6.90
C ASN A 96 16.13 -3.86 7.22
N ILE A 97 15.27 -2.91 6.90
CA ILE A 97 13.84 -2.94 7.17
C ILE A 97 13.10 -3.28 5.88
N GLN A 98 12.27 -4.32 5.90
CA GLN A 98 11.40 -4.62 4.78
C GLN A 98 10.26 -3.60 4.72
N LEU A 99 10.26 -2.75 3.69
CA LEU A 99 9.17 -1.81 3.46
C LEU A 99 7.98 -2.54 2.85
N LEU A 100 6.81 -2.28 3.40
CA LEU A 100 5.54 -2.90 3.02
C LEU A 100 4.50 -1.83 2.70
N GLY A 101 3.77 -2.01 1.61
CA GLY A 101 2.74 -1.09 1.16
C GLY A 101 1.42 -1.76 0.78
N THR A 102 0.48 -0.95 0.38
CA THR A 102 -0.79 -1.38 -0.23
C THR A 102 -0.74 -1.22 -1.75
N GLY A 103 -1.82 -1.59 -2.44
CA GLY A 103 -1.94 -1.38 -3.89
C GLY A 103 -1.83 0.09 -4.36
N LEU A 104 -1.89 1.05 -3.45
CA LEU A 104 -1.63 2.47 -3.74
C LEU A 104 -0.16 2.74 -4.10
N TRP A 105 0.74 1.80 -3.77
CA TRP A 105 2.14 1.85 -4.19
C TRP A 105 2.35 1.48 -5.68
N ASP A 106 1.32 1.01 -6.36
CA ASP A 106 1.34 0.80 -7.82
C ASP A 106 1.32 2.17 -8.53
N ASN A 107 2.42 2.92 -8.38
CA ASN A 107 2.55 4.32 -8.77
C ASN A 107 3.96 4.62 -9.29
N PRO A 108 4.10 5.33 -10.42
CA PRO A 108 5.42 5.67 -10.99
C PRO A 108 6.35 6.42 -10.03
N ARG A 109 5.83 7.25 -9.12
CA ARG A 109 6.64 7.97 -8.12
C ARG A 109 7.27 7.02 -7.10
N VAL A 110 6.53 5.98 -6.69
CA VAL A 110 7.07 4.93 -5.81
C VAL A 110 8.18 4.17 -6.52
N TYR A 111 7.98 3.81 -7.79
CA TYR A 111 8.98 3.08 -8.57
C TYR A 111 10.24 3.90 -8.82
N ALA A 112 10.12 5.21 -8.97
CA ALA A 112 11.24 6.11 -9.20
C ALA A 112 12.02 6.46 -7.91
N SER A 113 11.46 6.20 -6.73
CA SER A 113 12.10 6.53 -5.44
C SER A 113 13.18 5.52 -5.06
N PRO A 114 14.47 5.91 -4.97
CA PRO A 114 15.53 5.01 -4.55
C PRO A 114 15.32 4.45 -3.13
N ALA A 115 14.72 5.23 -2.25
CA ALA A 115 14.46 4.85 -0.86
C ALA A 115 13.38 3.76 -0.72
N LEU A 116 12.55 3.56 -1.75
CA LEU A 116 11.50 2.56 -1.79
C LEU A 116 11.88 1.30 -2.58
N GLN A 117 13.10 1.25 -3.14
CA GLN A 117 13.56 0.07 -3.86
C GLN A 117 13.64 -1.14 -2.94
N GLY A 118 13.15 -2.29 -3.43
CA GLY A 118 13.01 -3.51 -2.62
C GLY A 118 11.77 -3.52 -1.70
N GLY A 119 10.98 -2.46 -1.69
CA GLY A 119 9.68 -2.43 -1.03
C GLY A 119 8.69 -3.38 -1.69
N LEU A 120 7.80 -3.95 -0.90
CA LEU A 120 6.78 -4.91 -1.33
C LEU A 120 5.38 -4.35 -1.12
N TYR A 121 4.51 -4.59 -2.08
CA TYR A 121 3.09 -4.26 -1.94
C TYR A 121 2.21 -5.33 -2.55
N ALA A 122 0.99 -5.45 -2.06
CA ALA A 122 0.00 -6.37 -2.63
C ALA A 122 -0.88 -5.62 -3.62
N ALA A 123 -0.89 -6.07 -4.87
CA ALA A 123 -1.75 -5.58 -5.93
C ALA A 123 -2.44 -6.74 -6.65
N PRO A 124 -3.57 -6.49 -7.33
CA PRO A 124 -4.14 -7.42 -8.29
C PRO A 124 -3.16 -7.68 -9.45
N ASP A 125 -3.38 -8.78 -10.17
CA ASP A 125 -2.64 -9.07 -11.41
C ASP A 125 -2.70 -7.86 -12.36
N PRO A 126 -1.56 -7.38 -12.87
CA PRO A 126 -1.52 -6.18 -13.71
C PRO A 126 -2.01 -6.42 -15.15
N SER A 127 -2.24 -7.66 -15.59
CA SER A 127 -2.60 -7.97 -16.98
C SER A 127 -3.92 -7.32 -17.40
N GLY A 128 -4.95 -7.44 -16.57
CA GLY A 128 -6.26 -6.80 -16.81
C GLY A 128 -6.15 -5.27 -16.87
N PHE A 129 -5.39 -4.69 -15.94
CA PHE A 129 -5.17 -3.24 -15.95
C PHE A 129 -4.41 -2.77 -17.18
N ARG A 130 -3.37 -3.47 -17.62
CA ARG A 130 -2.61 -3.12 -18.83
C ARG A 130 -3.51 -3.13 -20.07
N ALA A 131 -4.32 -4.16 -20.24
CA ALA A 131 -5.27 -4.26 -21.34
C ALA A 131 -6.31 -3.13 -21.31
N PHE A 132 -6.83 -2.79 -20.13
CA PHE A 132 -7.74 -1.66 -19.94
C PHE A 132 -7.05 -0.32 -20.25
N SER A 133 -5.84 -0.07 -19.70
CA SER A 133 -5.09 1.17 -19.91
C SER A 133 -4.78 1.43 -21.37
N GLY A 134 -4.42 0.38 -22.13
CA GLY A 134 -4.21 0.51 -23.58
C GLY A 134 -5.44 1.02 -24.31
N ARG A 135 -6.62 0.43 -24.03
CA ARG A 135 -7.89 0.89 -24.60
C ARG A 135 -8.29 2.30 -24.16
N TYR A 136 -8.09 2.59 -22.89
CA TYR A 136 -8.39 3.90 -22.33
C TYR A 136 -7.53 5.00 -22.95
N ARG A 137 -6.22 4.78 -23.03
CA ARG A 137 -5.28 5.73 -23.66
C ARG A 137 -5.59 5.97 -25.13
N ALA A 138 -5.91 4.90 -25.87
CA ALA A 138 -6.30 5.02 -27.29
C ALA A 138 -7.56 5.87 -27.47
N LYS A 139 -8.49 5.85 -26.51
CA LYS A 139 -9.76 6.57 -26.58
C LYS A 139 -9.69 8.00 -26.03
N PHE A 140 -8.93 8.22 -24.95
CA PHE A 140 -8.95 9.47 -24.18
C PHE A 140 -7.61 10.22 -24.19
N GLY A 141 -6.54 9.66 -24.76
CA GLY A 141 -5.23 10.29 -24.84
C GLY A 141 -4.47 10.39 -23.50
N ALA A 142 -4.98 9.78 -22.43
CA ALA A 142 -4.41 9.83 -21.09
C ALA A 142 -4.44 8.46 -20.40
N ASP A 143 -3.60 8.27 -19.39
CA ASP A 143 -3.61 7.06 -18.59
C ASP A 143 -4.75 7.09 -17.57
N PRO A 144 -5.46 5.95 -17.36
CA PRO A 144 -6.48 5.87 -16.32
C PRO A 144 -5.85 5.78 -14.93
N VAL A 145 -6.56 6.30 -13.92
CA VAL A 145 -6.23 5.99 -12.53
C VAL A 145 -6.43 4.50 -12.26
N ARG A 146 -5.60 3.92 -11.39
CA ARG A 146 -5.62 2.46 -11.14
C ARG A 146 -7.01 1.93 -10.74
N THR A 147 -7.74 2.69 -9.93
CA THR A 147 -9.08 2.33 -9.45
C THR A 147 -10.17 2.37 -10.53
N ALA A 148 -9.90 2.96 -11.70
CA ALA A 148 -10.89 3.02 -12.79
C ALA A 148 -11.28 1.63 -13.32
N THR A 149 -10.43 0.60 -13.19
CA THR A 149 -10.80 -0.78 -13.55
C THR A 149 -11.96 -1.32 -12.72
N LEU A 150 -12.11 -0.93 -11.46
CA LEU A 150 -13.21 -1.39 -10.62
C LEU A 150 -14.58 -1.01 -11.21
N VAL A 151 -14.68 0.22 -11.70
CA VAL A 151 -15.90 0.69 -12.35
C VAL A 151 -16.10 0.00 -13.72
N TYR A 152 -15.02 -0.15 -14.48
CA TYR A 152 -15.07 -0.84 -15.76
C TYR A 152 -15.52 -2.31 -15.60
N ASP A 153 -14.96 -3.03 -14.65
CA ASP A 153 -15.28 -4.42 -14.40
C ASP A 153 -16.71 -4.58 -13.87
N ALA A 154 -17.19 -3.67 -13.02
CA ALA A 154 -18.56 -3.67 -12.53
C ALA A 154 -19.57 -3.47 -13.69
N VAL A 155 -19.32 -2.50 -14.58
CA VAL A 155 -20.19 -2.26 -15.75
C VAL A 155 -20.11 -3.44 -16.73
N ALA A 156 -18.94 -4.01 -16.97
CA ALA A 156 -18.78 -5.18 -17.83
C ALA A 156 -19.54 -6.39 -17.29
N LEU A 157 -19.51 -6.61 -15.97
CA LEU A 157 -20.27 -7.68 -15.33
C LEU A 157 -21.78 -7.49 -15.48
N VAL A 158 -22.29 -6.28 -15.22
CA VAL A 158 -23.72 -5.97 -15.41
C VAL A 158 -24.13 -6.21 -16.86
N ALA A 159 -23.35 -5.72 -17.83
CA ALA A 159 -23.62 -5.94 -19.25
C ALA A 159 -23.60 -7.43 -19.66
N ALA A 160 -22.73 -8.22 -19.07
CA ALA A 160 -22.71 -9.67 -19.32
C ALA A 160 -23.94 -10.39 -18.73
N LEU A 161 -24.33 -10.03 -17.50
CA LEU A 161 -25.50 -10.61 -16.85
C LEU A 161 -26.82 -10.22 -17.53
N SER A 162 -26.96 -8.99 -18.02
CA SER A 162 -28.16 -8.54 -18.73
C SER A 162 -28.36 -9.29 -20.05
N LYS A 163 -27.26 -9.63 -20.75
CA LYS A 163 -27.32 -10.45 -21.96
C LYS A 163 -27.78 -11.89 -21.68
N GLN A 164 -27.36 -12.46 -20.55
CA GLN A 164 -27.78 -13.81 -20.14
C GLN A 164 -29.25 -13.84 -19.69
N GLY A 165 -29.74 -12.79 -19.04
CA GLY A 165 -31.13 -12.69 -18.61
C GLY A 165 -32.14 -12.44 -19.74
N SER A 166 -31.68 -11.93 -20.91
CA SER A 166 -32.52 -11.69 -22.07
C SER A 166 -32.76 -12.94 -22.94
N ASN A 167 -32.10 -14.06 -22.62
CA ASN A 167 -32.22 -15.35 -23.32
C ASN A 167 -33.09 -16.38 -22.57
N ARG A 168 -33.96 -15.95 -21.65
CA ARG A 168 -34.95 -16.78 -20.97
C ARG A 168 -36.35 -16.35 -21.28
#